data_c789de3c146e1470b41727d586568f4a
#
_entry.id   c789de3c146e1470b41727d586568f4a
#
_cell.length_a   1.000
_cell.length_b   1.000
_cell.length_c   1.000
_cell.angle_alpha   90.00
_cell.angle_beta   90.00
_cell.angle_gamma   90.00
#
_symmetry.space_group_name_H-M   'P 1'
#
loop_
_entity.id
_entity.type
_entity.pdbx_description
1 polymer ?
#
loop_
_entity_poly.entity_id
_entity_poly.type
_entity_poly.pdbx_seq_one_letter_code
_entity_poly.pdbx_strand_id
1 'polypeptide(L)'
;MNASDVIPMAISGSDLLALAPHLTLSITIVLVMLLIGIKRVYVISSAVSMMGLGASAVLAIAQFSQSLPIEVSQQITPLFRVDLFSLFFVAIICCAAFSLSVFAFRYFMRLSDDRDEYQLLLLLATLGGVTLATSVHFIGALIGLEMMSMALYGMLAYPVHAHENSGTSLESAFKYLILSAVASATMLFGIGLLYAETGLLTVIGVGALASDLSAVIGIGLLFIFAGMAFKLSLAPFHLW
;
A
#
# COMPACT_ATOMS: atom_id res chain seq x y z
N MET A 1 -31.80 3.34 6.74
CA MET A 1 -30.68 2.57 7.27
C MET A 1 -31.16 1.93 8.54
N ASN A 2 -31.51 0.63 8.49
CA ASN A 2 -32.03 -0.08 9.67
C ASN A 2 -30.89 -0.37 10.64
N ALA A 3 -31.13 -0.18 11.93
CA ALA A 3 -30.17 -0.46 13.01
C ALA A 3 -29.73 -1.94 13.10
N SER A 4 -30.32 -2.83 12.28
CA SER A 4 -29.97 -4.24 12.13
C SER A 4 -28.76 -4.50 11.23
N ASP A 5 -28.28 -3.49 10.49
CA ASP A 5 -27.15 -3.63 9.54
C ASP A 5 -25.78 -3.32 10.17
N VAL A 6 -25.77 -2.97 11.46
CA VAL A 6 -24.54 -2.90 12.25
C VAL A 6 -24.28 -4.32 12.76
N ILE A 7 -23.77 -5.18 11.89
CA ILE A 7 -23.23 -6.48 12.31
C ILE A 7 -22.07 -6.19 13.26
N PRO A 8 -22.11 -6.63 14.53
CA PRO A 8 -20.93 -6.60 15.36
C PRO A 8 -19.90 -7.53 14.69
N MET A 9 -18.87 -6.93 14.12
CA MET A 9 -17.85 -7.66 13.38
C MET A 9 -17.01 -8.48 14.36
N ALA A 10 -17.52 -9.64 14.76
CA ALA A 10 -16.67 -10.64 15.38
C ALA A 10 -15.80 -11.21 14.28
N ILE A 11 -14.52 -10.79 14.24
CA ILE A 11 -13.50 -11.31 13.32
C ILE A 11 -13.46 -12.83 13.53
N SER A 12 -13.79 -13.59 12.50
CA SER A 12 -13.74 -15.03 12.52
C SER A 12 -12.34 -15.57 12.20
N GLY A 13 -12.07 -16.82 12.52
CA GLY A 13 -10.79 -17.45 12.16
C GLY A 13 -10.56 -17.50 10.64
N SER A 14 -11.63 -17.58 9.84
CA SER A 14 -11.58 -17.51 8.37
C SER A 14 -11.14 -16.14 7.88
N ASP A 15 -11.54 -15.05 8.55
CA ASP A 15 -11.14 -13.68 8.19
C ASP A 15 -9.64 -13.45 8.44
N LEU A 16 -9.12 -14.00 9.54
CA LEU A 16 -7.69 -13.96 9.84
C LEU A 16 -6.88 -14.75 8.80
N LEU A 17 -7.39 -15.89 8.35
CA LEU A 17 -6.75 -16.66 7.29
C LEU A 17 -6.76 -15.89 5.95
N ALA A 18 -7.86 -15.25 5.60
CA ALA A 18 -7.93 -14.43 4.38
C ALA A 18 -6.96 -13.25 4.42
N LEU A 19 -6.74 -12.66 5.60
CA LEU A 19 -5.75 -11.57 5.81
C LEU A 19 -4.32 -12.08 6.08
N ALA A 20 -4.05 -13.39 5.99
CA ALA A 20 -2.74 -13.94 6.31
C ALA A 20 -1.56 -13.26 5.58
N PRO A 21 -1.62 -12.90 4.28
CA PRO A 21 -0.54 -12.15 3.63
C PRO A 21 -0.27 -10.78 4.27
N HIS A 22 -1.34 -10.04 4.68
CA HIS A 22 -1.21 -8.75 5.35
C HIS A 22 -0.61 -8.90 6.75
N LEU A 23 -1.08 -9.89 7.50
CA LEU A 23 -0.61 -10.17 8.85
C LEU A 23 0.85 -10.59 8.86
N THR A 24 1.28 -11.44 7.92
CA THR A 24 2.69 -11.85 7.81
C THR A 24 3.60 -10.66 7.49
N LEU A 25 3.19 -9.76 6.59
CA LEU A 25 3.93 -8.52 6.32
C LEU A 25 4.00 -7.62 7.55
N SER A 26 2.87 -7.39 8.22
CA SER A 26 2.80 -6.55 9.42
C SER A 26 3.67 -7.07 10.55
N ILE A 27 3.62 -8.38 10.82
CA ILE A 27 4.46 -9.04 11.82
C ILE A 27 5.94 -8.92 11.43
N THR A 28 6.26 -9.12 10.15
CA THR A 28 7.65 -8.99 9.66
C THR A 28 8.18 -7.58 9.84
N ILE A 29 7.37 -6.54 9.56
CA ILE A 29 7.73 -5.14 9.78
C ILE A 29 8.08 -4.90 11.24
N VAL A 30 7.21 -5.35 12.17
CA VAL A 30 7.45 -5.21 13.61
C VAL A 30 8.72 -5.94 14.05
N LEU A 31 8.93 -7.16 13.57
CA LEU A 31 10.13 -7.95 13.89
C LEU A 31 11.40 -7.27 13.38
N VAL A 32 11.42 -6.80 12.13
CA VAL A 32 12.57 -6.09 11.55
C VAL A 32 12.83 -4.78 12.31
N MET A 33 11.78 -4.02 12.65
CA MET A 33 11.92 -2.80 13.44
C MET A 33 12.52 -3.06 14.82
N LEU A 34 12.10 -4.12 15.51
CA LEU A 34 12.66 -4.52 16.80
C LEU A 34 14.12 -4.98 16.68
N LEU A 35 14.45 -5.74 15.63
CA LEU A 35 15.82 -6.19 15.35
C LEU A 35 16.76 -5.00 15.14
N ILE A 36 16.35 -4.01 14.33
CA ILE A 36 17.13 -2.78 14.10
C ILE A 36 17.32 -2.00 15.41
N GLY A 37 16.28 -1.96 16.27
CA GLY A 37 16.35 -1.26 17.57
C GLY A 37 17.27 -1.91 18.58
N ILE A 38 17.39 -3.25 18.57
CA ILE A 38 18.25 -3.99 19.51
C ILE A 38 19.70 -4.05 19.00
N LYS A 39 19.88 -4.48 17.77
CA LYS A 39 21.20 -4.60 17.14
C LYS A 39 21.07 -4.47 15.62
N ARG A 40 21.75 -3.46 15.08
CA ARG A 40 21.86 -3.26 13.64
C ARG A 40 22.76 -4.31 13.01
N VAL A 41 22.15 -5.31 12.37
CA VAL A 41 22.85 -6.34 11.61
C VAL A 41 22.11 -6.55 10.30
N TYR A 42 22.60 -5.93 9.25
CA TYR A 42 21.96 -5.91 7.92
C TYR A 42 21.62 -7.32 7.38
N VAL A 43 22.49 -8.30 7.63
CA VAL A 43 22.26 -9.67 7.16
C VAL A 43 21.02 -10.29 7.82
N ILE A 44 20.81 -10.04 9.11
CA ILE A 44 19.68 -10.61 9.86
C ILE A 44 18.39 -9.90 9.47
N SER A 45 18.38 -8.57 9.43
CA SER A 45 17.21 -7.78 9.06
C SER A 45 16.76 -8.09 7.62
N SER A 46 17.71 -8.20 6.69
CA SER A 46 17.43 -8.60 5.30
C SER A 46 16.91 -10.03 5.19
N ALA A 47 17.50 -10.99 5.94
CA ALA A 47 17.03 -12.38 5.92
C ALA A 47 15.59 -12.50 6.43
N VAL A 48 15.26 -11.81 7.55
CA VAL A 48 13.90 -11.79 8.10
C VAL A 48 12.92 -11.11 7.11
N SER A 49 13.32 -10.01 6.48
CA SER A 49 12.50 -9.33 5.46
C SER A 49 12.21 -10.23 4.25
N MET A 50 13.24 -10.93 3.73
CA MET A 50 13.08 -11.89 2.63
C MET A 50 12.18 -13.05 3.02
N MET A 51 12.33 -13.61 4.23
CA MET A 51 11.45 -14.69 4.70
C MET A 51 10.00 -14.22 4.82
N GLY A 52 9.76 -13.03 5.36
CA GLY A 52 8.42 -12.47 5.49
C GLY A 52 7.76 -12.18 4.14
N LEU A 53 8.49 -11.57 3.19
CA LEU A 53 8.01 -11.32 1.83
C LEU A 53 7.74 -12.63 1.08
N GLY A 54 8.65 -13.61 1.19
CA GLY A 54 8.47 -14.92 0.59
C GLY A 54 7.28 -15.68 1.17
N ALA A 55 7.13 -15.68 2.50
CA ALA A 55 5.98 -16.29 3.16
C ALA A 55 4.66 -15.64 2.74
N SER A 56 4.60 -14.30 2.69
CA SER A 56 3.41 -13.57 2.22
C SER A 56 3.08 -13.89 0.76
N ALA A 57 4.09 -13.98 -0.12
CA ALA A 57 3.89 -14.36 -1.52
C ALA A 57 3.34 -15.79 -1.64
N VAL A 58 3.91 -16.75 -0.92
CA VAL A 58 3.45 -18.15 -0.92
C VAL A 58 2.02 -18.26 -0.40
N LEU A 59 1.68 -17.56 0.68
CA LEU A 59 0.32 -17.53 1.21
C LEU A 59 -0.67 -16.95 0.22
N ALA A 60 -0.34 -15.83 -0.44
CA ALA A 60 -1.20 -15.24 -1.46
C ALA A 60 -1.43 -16.17 -2.65
N ILE A 61 -0.38 -16.84 -3.14
CA ILE A 61 -0.46 -17.80 -4.24
C ILE A 61 -1.28 -19.03 -3.82
N ALA A 62 -1.08 -19.55 -2.61
CA ALA A 62 -1.83 -20.68 -2.08
C ALA A 62 -3.31 -20.36 -1.96
N GLN A 63 -3.67 -19.20 -1.43
CA GLN A 63 -5.06 -18.73 -1.35
C GLN A 63 -5.66 -18.55 -2.74
N PHE A 64 -4.94 -17.94 -3.68
CA PHE A 64 -5.36 -17.81 -5.07
C PHE A 64 -5.66 -19.17 -5.71
N SER A 65 -4.79 -20.14 -5.55
CA SER A 65 -4.97 -21.48 -6.12
C SER A 65 -6.14 -22.25 -5.51
N GLN A 66 -6.41 -22.09 -4.22
CA GLN A 66 -7.54 -22.72 -3.53
C GLN A 66 -8.88 -22.06 -3.87
N SER A 67 -8.87 -20.78 -4.24
CA SER A 67 -10.08 -20.04 -4.60
C SER A 67 -10.53 -20.25 -6.05
N LEU A 68 -9.70 -20.87 -6.90
CA LEU A 68 -10.00 -21.09 -8.34
C LEU A 68 -11.26 -21.91 -8.66
N PRO A 69 -11.77 -22.88 -7.82
CA PRO A 69 -13.01 -23.57 -8.12
C PRO A 69 -14.28 -22.86 -7.63
N ILE A 70 -14.16 -21.89 -6.75
CA ILE A 70 -15.32 -21.21 -6.10
C ILE A 70 -14.94 -19.74 -6.00
N GLU A 71 -15.79 -18.85 -6.54
CA GLU A 71 -15.64 -17.41 -6.35
C GLU A 71 -15.82 -17.05 -4.87
N VAL A 72 -14.75 -17.14 -4.09
CA VAL A 72 -14.75 -16.72 -2.69
C VAL A 72 -14.47 -15.22 -2.66
N SER A 73 -15.51 -14.41 -2.76
CA SER A 73 -15.45 -13.00 -2.43
C SER A 73 -15.82 -12.85 -0.95
N GLN A 74 -14.80 -12.69 -0.10
CA GLN A 74 -15.00 -12.49 1.33
C GLN A 74 -14.77 -11.03 1.68
N GLN A 75 -15.87 -10.34 2.05
CA GLN A 75 -15.78 -9.00 2.63
C GLN A 75 -15.44 -9.15 4.12
N ILE A 76 -14.20 -8.84 4.48
CA ILE A 76 -13.68 -9.04 5.83
C ILE A 76 -14.04 -7.85 6.73
N THR A 77 -13.95 -6.66 6.15
CA THR A 77 -14.28 -5.39 6.83
C THR A 77 -14.97 -4.47 5.84
N PRO A 78 -15.62 -3.39 6.28
CA PRO A 78 -16.14 -2.37 5.35
C PRO A 78 -15.06 -1.79 4.42
N LEU A 79 -13.78 -1.88 4.81
CA LEU A 79 -12.64 -1.30 4.08
C LEU A 79 -12.00 -2.29 3.11
N PHE A 80 -11.99 -3.60 3.44
CA PHE A 80 -11.21 -4.60 2.74
C PHE A 80 -12.05 -5.80 2.30
N ARG A 81 -11.83 -6.19 1.06
CA ARG A 81 -12.37 -7.41 0.47
C ARG A 81 -11.25 -8.22 -0.14
N VAL A 82 -11.24 -9.51 0.16
CA VAL A 82 -10.34 -10.48 -0.46
C VAL A 82 -11.13 -11.25 -1.51
N ASP A 83 -10.74 -11.10 -2.77
CA ASP A 83 -11.27 -11.81 -3.92
C ASP A 83 -10.12 -12.28 -4.83
N LEU A 84 -10.43 -13.02 -5.87
CA LEU A 84 -9.43 -13.52 -6.83
C LEU A 84 -8.60 -12.41 -7.45
N PHE A 85 -9.23 -11.29 -7.76
CA PHE A 85 -8.56 -10.13 -8.32
C PHE A 85 -7.53 -9.55 -7.35
N SER A 86 -7.92 -9.30 -6.10
CA SER A 86 -7.03 -8.78 -5.07
C SER A 86 -5.88 -9.74 -4.76
N LEU A 87 -6.15 -11.05 -4.64
CA LEU A 87 -5.13 -12.07 -4.38
C LEU A 87 -4.09 -12.15 -5.50
N PHE A 88 -4.53 -12.02 -6.76
CA PHE A 88 -3.61 -11.97 -7.90
C PHE A 88 -2.63 -10.80 -7.79
N PHE A 89 -3.13 -9.59 -7.50
CA PHE A 89 -2.27 -8.42 -7.33
C PHE A 89 -1.39 -8.51 -6.09
N VAL A 90 -1.92 -9.02 -4.97
CA VAL A 90 -1.14 -9.26 -3.75
C VAL A 90 0.03 -10.20 -4.03
N ALA A 91 -0.20 -11.29 -4.75
CA ALA A 91 0.86 -12.22 -5.13
C ALA A 91 1.95 -11.55 -5.99
N ILE A 92 1.55 -10.77 -7.01
CA ILE A 92 2.50 -10.05 -7.88
C ILE A 92 3.31 -9.04 -7.06
N ILE A 93 2.67 -8.22 -6.22
CA ILE A 93 3.32 -7.21 -5.40
C ILE A 93 4.34 -7.85 -4.45
N CYS A 94 3.95 -8.94 -3.76
CA CYS A 94 4.85 -9.65 -2.84
C CYS A 94 6.02 -10.31 -3.58
N CYS A 95 5.80 -10.94 -4.74
CA CYS A 95 6.87 -11.53 -5.56
C CYS A 95 7.85 -10.46 -6.08
N ALA A 96 7.34 -9.33 -6.54
CA ALA A 96 8.17 -8.21 -6.99
C ALA A 96 9.01 -7.64 -5.84
N ALA A 97 8.39 -7.40 -4.67
CA ALA A 97 9.08 -6.91 -3.49
C ALA A 97 10.14 -7.91 -2.98
N PHE A 98 9.85 -9.22 -3.00
CA PHE A 98 10.81 -10.25 -2.67
C PHE A 98 12.03 -10.19 -3.61
N SER A 99 11.80 -10.10 -4.91
CA SER A 99 12.87 -9.99 -5.90
C SER A 99 13.73 -8.74 -5.69
N LEU A 100 13.08 -7.58 -5.42
CA LEU A 100 13.76 -6.33 -5.10
C LEU A 100 14.59 -6.45 -3.81
N SER A 101 14.06 -7.11 -2.77
CA SER A 101 14.78 -7.33 -1.51
C SER A 101 16.06 -8.16 -1.73
N VAL A 102 16.01 -9.21 -2.59
CA VAL A 102 17.17 -10.02 -2.97
C VAL A 102 18.22 -9.21 -3.72
N PHE A 103 17.81 -8.36 -4.68
CA PHE A 103 18.74 -7.48 -5.39
C PHE A 103 19.34 -6.42 -4.48
N ALA A 104 18.53 -5.80 -3.63
CA ALA A 104 18.96 -4.82 -2.65
C ALA A 104 19.99 -5.41 -1.66
N PHE A 105 19.78 -6.65 -1.21
CA PHE A 105 20.72 -7.33 -0.33
C PHE A 105 22.12 -7.39 -0.96
N ARG A 106 22.24 -7.86 -2.21
CA ARG A 106 23.52 -7.95 -2.91
C ARG A 106 24.15 -6.59 -3.16
N TYR A 107 23.33 -5.58 -3.44
CA TYR A 107 23.80 -4.22 -3.68
C TYR A 107 24.39 -3.62 -2.41
N PHE A 108 23.66 -3.65 -1.30
CA PHE A 108 24.08 -3.02 -0.05
C PHE A 108 25.19 -3.78 0.68
N MET A 109 25.32 -5.08 0.46
CA MET A 109 26.47 -5.86 0.97
C MET A 109 27.82 -5.39 0.40
N ARG A 110 27.83 -4.73 -0.75
CA ARG A 110 29.06 -4.17 -1.35
C ARG A 110 29.40 -2.78 -0.83
N LEU A 111 28.43 -2.13 -0.21
CA LEU A 111 28.60 -0.81 0.41
C LEU A 111 28.84 -1.07 1.89
N SER A 112 29.93 -0.52 2.43
CA SER A 112 30.36 -0.72 3.83
C SER A 112 29.46 -0.06 4.87
N ASP A 113 28.25 0.30 4.53
CA ASP A 113 27.32 1.07 5.33
C ASP A 113 26.12 0.21 5.74
N ASP A 114 25.74 0.21 7.03
CA ASP A 114 24.59 -0.51 7.56
C ASP A 114 23.30 0.18 7.12
N ARG A 115 22.54 -0.48 6.23
CA ARG A 115 21.34 0.09 5.61
C ARG A 115 20.12 -0.77 5.86
N ASP A 116 19.91 -1.10 7.13
CA ASP A 116 18.79 -1.91 7.58
C ASP A 116 17.42 -1.27 7.28
N GLU A 117 17.35 0.05 7.35
CA GLU A 117 16.12 0.82 7.16
C GLU A 117 15.53 0.67 5.75
N TYR A 118 16.36 0.41 4.73
CA TYR A 118 15.87 0.18 3.36
C TYR A 118 14.91 -1.01 3.29
N GLN A 119 15.25 -2.11 3.97
CA GLN A 119 14.40 -3.30 4.00
C GLN A 119 13.07 -3.02 4.71
N LEU A 120 13.10 -2.23 5.78
CA LEU A 120 11.90 -1.80 6.49
C LEU A 120 11.00 -0.94 5.60
N LEU A 121 11.59 0.02 4.88
CA LEU A 121 10.85 0.87 3.94
C LEU A 121 10.25 0.06 2.79
N LEU A 122 10.98 -0.92 2.26
CA LEU A 122 10.46 -1.82 1.22
C LEU A 122 9.26 -2.63 1.71
N LEU A 123 9.33 -3.15 2.94
CA LEU A 123 8.21 -3.87 3.56
C LEU A 123 6.99 -2.95 3.75
N LEU A 124 7.18 -1.70 4.22
CA LEU A 124 6.11 -0.72 4.38
C LEU A 124 5.47 -0.36 3.03
N ALA A 125 6.29 -0.15 1.98
CA ALA A 125 5.78 0.09 0.63
C ALA A 125 4.95 -1.10 0.12
N THR A 126 5.43 -2.31 0.37
CA THR A 126 4.73 -3.55 -0.02
C THR A 126 3.39 -3.67 0.72
N LEU A 127 3.38 -3.44 2.03
CA LEU A 127 2.15 -3.47 2.83
C LEU A 127 1.14 -2.42 2.34
N GLY A 128 1.61 -1.20 2.00
CA GLY A 128 0.78 -0.16 1.39
C GLY A 128 0.15 -0.61 0.06
N GLY A 129 0.94 -1.22 -0.83
CA GLY A 129 0.46 -1.76 -2.10
C GLY A 129 -0.55 -2.91 -1.94
N VAL A 130 -0.30 -3.82 -0.98
CA VAL A 130 -1.21 -4.92 -0.64
C VAL A 130 -2.52 -4.40 -0.06
N THR A 131 -2.46 -3.40 0.82
CA THR A 131 -3.63 -2.69 1.38
C THR A 131 -4.45 -2.02 0.28
N LEU A 132 -3.79 -1.37 -0.68
CA LEU A 132 -4.46 -0.76 -1.83
C LEU A 132 -5.18 -1.80 -2.69
N ALA A 133 -4.52 -2.93 -2.99
CA ALA A 133 -5.06 -4.00 -3.84
C ALA A 133 -6.31 -4.68 -3.24
N THR A 134 -6.45 -4.69 -1.93
CA THR A 134 -7.60 -5.30 -1.21
C THR A 134 -8.67 -4.29 -0.80
N SER A 135 -8.45 -2.98 -1.06
CA SER A 135 -9.37 -1.93 -0.65
C SER A 135 -10.59 -1.83 -1.57
N VAL A 136 -11.77 -1.77 -0.97
CA VAL A 136 -13.05 -1.48 -1.66
C VAL A 136 -13.65 -0.12 -1.26
N HIS A 137 -12.94 0.58 -0.39
CA HIS A 137 -13.36 1.84 0.22
C HIS A 137 -12.33 2.94 -0.08
N PHE A 138 -12.76 4.14 -0.45
CA PHE A 138 -11.85 5.23 -0.80
C PHE A 138 -10.83 5.56 0.30
N ILE A 139 -11.24 5.49 1.57
CA ILE A 139 -10.32 5.75 2.70
C ILE A 139 -9.28 4.62 2.80
N GLY A 140 -9.66 3.36 2.62
CA GLY A 140 -8.71 2.24 2.60
C GLY A 140 -7.69 2.37 1.47
N ALA A 141 -8.14 2.74 0.27
CA ALA A 141 -7.27 3.01 -0.86
C ALA A 141 -6.30 4.18 -0.59
N LEU A 142 -6.81 5.27 0.02
CA LEU A 142 -5.99 6.42 0.38
C LEU A 142 -4.91 6.04 1.41
N ILE A 143 -5.26 5.28 2.44
CA ILE A 143 -4.29 4.78 3.45
C ILE A 143 -3.19 3.94 2.77
N GLY A 144 -3.56 3.01 1.89
CA GLY A 144 -2.59 2.18 1.15
C GLY A 144 -1.64 3.03 0.30
N LEU A 145 -2.18 4.02 -0.43
CA LEU A 145 -1.38 4.97 -1.22
C LEU A 145 -0.45 5.82 -0.36
N GLU A 146 -0.90 6.29 0.80
CA GLU A 146 -0.07 7.10 1.71
C GLU A 146 1.06 6.27 2.32
N MET A 147 0.78 5.05 2.80
CA MET A 147 1.81 4.16 3.32
C MET A 147 2.91 3.89 2.28
N MET A 148 2.51 3.62 1.04
CA MET A 148 3.45 3.41 -0.06
C MET A 148 4.27 4.67 -0.35
N SER A 149 3.63 5.83 -0.41
CA SER A 149 4.30 7.12 -0.67
C SER A 149 5.29 7.48 0.41
N MET A 150 4.93 7.33 1.70
CA MET A 150 5.83 7.62 2.82
C MET A 150 7.09 6.75 2.79
N ALA A 151 6.95 5.46 2.47
CA ALA A 151 8.09 4.58 2.29
C ALA A 151 8.98 5.01 1.13
N LEU A 152 8.39 5.44 0.00
CA LEU A 152 9.13 5.93 -1.16
C LEU A 152 9.91 7.21 -0.86
N TYR A 153 9.38 8.15 -0.05
CA TYR A 153 10.14 9.34 0.37
C TYR A 153 11.43 8.94 1.09
N GLY A 154 11.32 8.01 2.04
CA GLY A 154 12.47 7.48 2.76
C GLY A 154 13.47 6.83 1.82
N MET A 155 13.02 6.01 0.86
CA MET A 155 13.87 5.35 -0.11
C MET A 155 14.58 6.33 -1.05
N LEU A 156 13.91 7.42 -1.48
CA LEU A 156 14.50 8.46 -2.33
C LEU A 156 15.57 9.26 -1.59
N ALA A 157 15.39 9.50 -0.29
CA ALA A 157 16.35 10.22 0.54
C ALA A 157 17.57 9.35 0.93
N TYR A 158 17.49 8.03 0.75
CA TYR A 158 18.47 7.08 1.26
C TYR A 158 19.92 7.25 0.77
N PRO A 159 20.21 7.66 -0.49
CA PRO A 159 21.56 7.83 -1.00
C PRO A 159 22.34 9.05 -0.44
N VAL A 160 21.85 9.69 0.63
CA VAL A 160 22.46 10.91 1.22
C VAL A 160 23.94 10.72 1.59
N HIS A 161 24.41 9.50 1.81
CA HIS A 161 25.81 9.20 2.17
C HIS A 161 26.75 8.93 0.98
N ALA A 162 26.24 8.91 -0.25
CA ALA A 162 27.08 8.84 -1.44
C ALA A 162 27.68 10.24 -1.71
N HIS A 163 28.96 10.42 -1.44
CA HIS A 163 29.70 11.69 -1.27
C HIS A 163 29.56 12.74 -2.37
N GLU A 164 29.07 12.44 -3.55
CA GLU A 164 28.98 13.41 -4.66
C GLU A 164 27.57 13.94 -4.96
N ASN A 165 26.48 13.29 -4.50
CA ASN A 165 25.10 13.63 -4.89
C ASN A 165 24.08 13.73 -3.73
N SER A 166 24.54 13.91 -2.50
CA SER A 166 23.68 13.94 -1.32
C SER A 166 22.62 15.06 -1.37
N GLY A 167 22.97 16.21 -1.93
CA GLY A 167 22.06 17.35 -2.07
C GLY A 167 20.90 17.08 -3.03
N THR A 168 21.17 16.43 -4.16
CA THR A 168 20.15 16.13 -5.18
C THR A 168 19.16 15.06 -4.74
N SER A 169 19.62 14.07 -3.97
CA SER A 169 18.77 13.01 -3.43
C SER A 169 17.77 13.57 -2.42
N LEU A 170 18.25 14.40 -1.49
CA LEU A 170 17.40 15.05 -0.49
C LEU A 170 16.39 16.02 -1.14
N GLU A 171 16.84 16.81 -2.12
CA GLU A 171 15.99 17.71 -2.88
C GLU A 171 14.87 16.94 -3.62
N SER A 172 15.19 15.82 -4.24
CA SER A 172 14.22 14.97 -4.93
C SER A 172 13.19 14.38 -3.95
N ALA A 173 13.64 13.91 -2.78
CA ALA A 173 12.76 13.40 -1.75
C ALA A 173 11.80 14.48 -1.23
N PHE A 174 12.27 15.71 -0.99
CA PHE A 174 11.43 16.82 -0.58
C PHE A 174 10.44 17.25 -1.64
N LYS A 175 10.86 17.33 -2.91
CA LYS A 175 9.95 17.64 -4.02
C LYS A 175 8.82 16.62 -4.10
N TYR A 176 9.18 15.33 -4.05
CA TYR A 176 8.20 14.26 -4.08
C TYR A 176 7.26 14.29 -2.86
N LEU A 177 7.78 14.52 -1.65
CA LEU A 177 7.00 14.65 -0.43
C LEU A 177 5.92 15.74 -0.56
N ILE A 178 6.33 16.97 -0.94
CA ILE A 178 5.42 18.11 -1.03
C ILE A 178 4.35 17.87 -2.10
N LEU A 179 4.75 17.46 -3.29
CA LEU A 179 3.83 17.25 -4.40
C LEU A 179 2.88 16.09 -4.13
N SER A 180 3.36 15.01 -3.54
CA SER A 180 2.53 13.87 -3.14
C SER A 180 1.54 14.22 -2.04
N ALA A 181 1.93 15.04 -1.06
CA ALA A 181 1.03 15.52 -0.02
C ALA A 181 -0.10 16.39 -0.59
N VAL A 182 0.21 17.27 -1.54
CA VAL A 182 -0.79 18.08 -2.25
C VAL A 182 -1.74 17.17 -3.05
N ALA A 183 -1.22 16.16 -3.74
CA ALA A 183 -2.05 15.22 -4.49
C ALA A 183 -3.02 14.45 -3.57
N SER A 184 -2.53 13.99 -2.42
CA SER A 184 -3.36 13.29 -1.44
C SER A 184 -4.41 14.18 -0.79
N ALA A 185 -4.07 15.43 -0.48
CA ALA A 185 -5.04 16.43 0.00
C ALA A 185 -6.13 16.69 -1.04
N THR A 186 -5.75 16.78 -2.33
CA THR A 186 -6.68 16.94 -3.45
C THR A 186 -7.62 15.73 -3.57
N MET A 187 -7.09 14.49 -3.47
CA MET A 187 -7.91 13.28 -3.45
C MET A 187 -8.87 13.25 -2.26
N LEU A 188 -8.37 13.57 -1.06
CA LEU A 188 -9.17 13.58 0.16
C LEU A 188 -10.31 14.59 0.07
N PHE A 189 -10.06 15.77 -0.50
CA PHE A 189 -11.08 16.77 -0.74
C PHE A 189 -12.13 16.25 -1.71
N GLY A 190 -11.73 15.60 -2.80
CA GLY A 190 -12.65 14.96 -3.75
C GLY A 190 -13.51 13.86 -3.10
N ILE A 191 -12.91 13.02 -2.25
CA ILE A 191 -13.64 12.00 -1.46
C ILE A 191 -14.64 12.66 -0.52
N GLY A 192 -14.26 13.77 0.12
CA GLY A 192 -15.15 14.55 0.98
C GLY A 192 -16.37 15.11 0.25
N LEU A 193 -16.21 15.63 -0.99
CA LEU A 193 -17.32 16.08 -1.84
C LEU A 193 -18.25 14.93 -2.20
N LEU A 194 -17.71 13.77 -2.59
CA LEU A 194 -18.52 12.58 -2.87
C LEU A 194 -19.32 12.16 -1.65
N TYR A 195 -18.69 12.12 -0.49
CA TYR A 195 -19.36 11.75 0.75
C TYR A 195 -20.45 12.74 1.15
N ALA A 196 -20.21 14.04 1.00
CA ALA A 196 -21.17 15.08 1.33
C ALA A 196 -22.45 14.96 0.51
N GLU A 197 -22.33 14.54 -0.76
CA GLU A 197 -23.47 14.42 -1.68
C GLU A 197 -24.18 13.05 -1.58
N THR A 198 -23.40 11.98 -1.45
CA THR A 198 -23.91 10.61 -1.58
C THR A 198 -24.06 9.88 -0.23
N GLY A 199 -23.34 10.30 0.80
CA GLY A 199 -23.20 9.55 2.05
C GLY A 199 -22.43 8.24 1.91
N LEU A 200 -21.82 7.96 0.73
CA LEU A 200 -21.14 6.70 0.41
C LEU A 200 -19.63 6.92 0.22
N LEU A 201 -18.85 5.97 0.71
CA LEU A 201 -17.39 5.96 0.57
C LEU A 201 -16.86 4.69 -0.11
N THR A 202 -17.76 3.84 -0.60
CA THR A 202 -17.39 2.64 -1.36
C THR A 202 -17.40 2.93 -2.86
N VAL A 203 -16.40 2.41 -3.58
CA VAL A 203 -16.26 2.60 -5.02
C VAL A 203 -17.51 2.09 -5.76
N ILE A 204 -18.03 0.93 -5.35
CA ILE A 204 -19.23 0.33 -5.97
C ILE A 204 -20.47 1.17 -5.66
N GLY A 205 -20.61 1.68 -4.44
CA GLY A 205 -21.75 2.50 -4.04
C GLY A 205 -21.84 3.81 -4.82
N VAL A 206 -20.71 4.49 -5.03
CA VAL A 206 -20.65 5.72 -5.85
C VAL A 206 -20.89 5.39 -7.33
N GLY A 207 -20.36 4.25 -7.82
CA GLY A 207 -20.59 3.80 -9.20
C GLY A 207 -22.07 3.53 -9.52
N ALA A 208 -22.83 3.02 -8.56
CA ALA A 208 -24.27 2.78 -8.72
C ALA A 208 -25.11 4.07 -8.90
N LEU A 209 -24.59 5.21 -8.44
CA LEU A 209 -25.22 6.53 -8.57
C LEU A 209 -24.78 7.28 -9.84
N ALA A 210 -24.00 6.64 -10.71
CA ALA A 210 -23.45 7.27 -11.92
C ALA A 210 -24.54 7.70 -12.94
N SER A 211 -25.80 7.26 -12.80
CA SER A 211 -26.94 7.69 -13.62
C SER A 211 -27.42 9.10 -13.27
N ASP A 212 -27.19 9.58 -12.04
CA ASP A 212 -27.64 10.87 -11.53
C ASP A 212 -26.44 11.74 -11.09
N LEU A 213 -25.54 12.01 -12.03
CA LEU A 213 -24.33 12.80 -11.78
C LEU A 213 -24.68 14.27 -11.49
N SER A 214 -24.73 14.63 -10.22
CA SER A 214 -24.72 16.03 -9.82
C SER A 214 -23.37 16.68 -10.18
N ALA A 215 -23.38 18.02 -10.35
CA ALA A 215 -22.14 18.74 -10.60
C ALA A 215 -21.10 18.53 -9.48
N VAL A 216 -21.55 18.35 -8.23
CA VAL A 216 -20.70 18.11 -7.06
C VAL A 216 -19.98 16.75 -7.16
N ILE A 217 -20.71 15.70 -7.55
CA ILE A 217 -20.12 14.36 -7.79
C ILE A 217 -19.07 14.46 -8.90
N GLY A 218 -19.38 15.14 -10.01
CA GLY A 218 -18.44 15.33 -11.12
C GLY A 218 -17.15 16.03 -10.69
N ILE A 219 -17.26 17.11 -9.92
CA ILE A 219 -16.10 17.82 -9.36
C ILE A 219 -15.33 16.93 -8.39
N GLY A 220 -16.00 16.19 -7.49
CA GLY A 220 -15.37 15.27 -6.56
C GLY A 220 -14.54 14.18 -7.26
N LEU A 221 -15.10 13.56 -8.29
CA LEU A 221 -14.39 12.58 -9.13
C LEU A 221 -13.18 13.21 -9.84
N LEU A 222 -13.33 14.43 -10.37
CA LEU A 222 -12.22 15.14 -11.03
C LEU A 222 -11.03 15.35 -10.06
N PHE A 223 -11.29 15.75 -8.81
CA PHE A 223 -10.24 15.90 -7.82
C PHE A 223 -9.58 14.56 -7.45
N ILE A 224 -10.34 13.49 -7.33
CA ILE A 224 -9.79 12.14 -7.09
C ILE A 224 -8.89 11.73 -8.27
N PHE A 225 -9.38 11.88 -9.51
CA PHE A 225 -8.59 11.57 -10.71
C PHE A 225 -7.33 12.42 -10.84
N ALA A 226 -7.39 13.71 -10.50
CA ALA A 226 -6.21 14.58 -10.52
C ALA A 226 -5.14 14.11 -9.55
N GLY A 227 -5.51 13.77 -8.32
CA GLY A 227 -4.57 13.21 -7.33
C GLY A 227 -4.03 11.84 -7.74
N MET A 228 -4.87 10.96 -8.29
CA MET A 228 -4.41 9.68 -8.85
C MET A 228 -3.48 9.85 -10.04
N ALA A 229 -3.76 10.79 -10.94
CA ALA A 229 -2.91 11.10 -12.09
C ALA A 229 -1.49 11.51 -11.67
N PHE A 230 -1.37 12.27 -10.57
CA PHE A 230 -0.07 12.55 -9.97
C PHE A 230 0.63 11.27 -9.49
N LYS A 231 -0.07 10.43 -8.73
CA LYS A 231 0.49 9.15 -8.20
C LYS A 231 0.92 8.19 -9.30
N LEU A 232 0.25 8.23 -10.45
CA LEU A 232 0.57 7.43 -11.63
C LEU A 232 1.58 8.10 -12.56
N SER A 233 2.10 9.28 -12.18
CA SER A 233 3.03 10.07 -13.03
C SER A 233 2.48 10.33 -14.44
N LEU A 234 1.16 10.55 -14.57
CA LEU A 234 0.55 10.87 -15.85
C LEU A 234 0.87 12.31 -16.27
N ALA A 235 1.01 12.55 -17.57
CA ALA A 235 1.16 13.91 -18.07
C ALA A 235 -0.09 14.75 -17.73
N PRO A 236 0.06 15.99 -17.18
CA PRO A 236 1.27 16.80 -17.04
C PRO A 236 2.04 16.59 -15.72
N PHE A 237 1.65 15.68 -14.85
CA PHE A 237 2.18 15.51 -13.47
C PHE A 237 3.43 14.64 -13.38
N HIS A 238 4.13 14.36 -14.47
CA HIS A 238 5.26 13.43 -14.53
C HIS A 238 6.63 14.06 -14.25
N LEU A 239 6.70 15.37 -13.98
CA LEU A 239 7.96 16.13 -13.81
C LEU A 239 8.43 16.27 -12.36
N TRP A 240 8.14 15.31 -11.51
CA TRP A 240 8.59 15.32 -10.11
C TRP A 240 9.89 14.57 -9.86
#